data_f9f1ffd823034a43bd31797a6fa5692c
#
_entry.id   f9f1ffd823034a43bd31797a6fa5692c
#
_cell.length_a   1.000
_cell.length_b   1.000
_cell.length_c   1.000
_cell.angle_alpha   90.00
_cell.angle_beta   90.00
_cell.angle_gamma   90.00
#
_symmetry.space_group_name_H-M   'P 1'
#
loop_
_entity.id
_entity.type
_entity.pdbx_description
1 polymer ?
#
loop_
_entity_poly.entity_id
_entity_poly.type
_entity_poly.pdbx_seq_one_letter_code
_entity_poly.pdbx_strand_id
1 'polypeptide(L)'
;AMRAGKSFYYLPDMDYGERDTIFVPFFGVPAATITGLSRLARMADAAVLPVITRMLDDGRGYVVRIGAAWMDFPGESIADDTRRMNAFIEGEVQNLPEQYLWLHKRFKTRPPGEKSLY
;
A
#
# COMPACT_ATOMS: atom_id res chain seq x y z
N ALA A 1 -2.27 2.91 21.40
CA ALA A 1 -2.62 4.21 20.82
C ALA A 1 -3.90 4.13 19.98
N MET A 2 -3.97 3.25 18.97
CA MET A 2 -5.14 3.11 18.07
C MET A 2 -6.43 2.73 18.81
N ARG A 3 -6.38 1.76 19.74
CA ARG A 3 -7.54 1.41 20.60
C ARG A 3 -8.04 2.56 21.48
N ALA A 4 -7.23 3.61 21.66
CA ALA A 4 -7.61 4.83 22.36
C ALA A 4 -8.15 5.93 21.42
N GLY A 5 -8.59 5.56 20.23
CA GLY A 5 -9.16 6.50 19.25
C GLY A 5 -8.15 7.39 18.51
N LYS A 6 -6.87 7.02 18.54
CA LYS A 6 -5.83 7.76 17.79
C LYS A 6 -5.66 7.19 16.40
N SER A 7 -5.58 8.07 15.40
CA SER A 7 -5.25 7.69 14.04
C SER A 7 -3.80 7.28 13.89
N PHE A 8 -3.53 6.36 12.97
CA PHE A 8 -2.19 5.92 12.59
C PHE A 8 -2.01 6.07 11.07
N TYR A 9 -1.00 6.80 10.66
CA TYR A 9 -0.65 6.95 9.26
C TYR A 9 0.28 5.82 8.82
N TYR A 10 -0.09 5.12 7.74
CA TYR A 10 0.59 3.93 7.27
C TYR A 10 0.94 4.05 5.79
N LEU A 11 2.20 3.79 5.44
CA LEU A 11 2.73 3.83 4.08
C LEU A 11 3.13 2.40 3.65
N PRO A 12 2.27 1.68 2.92
CA PRO A 12 2.48 0.26 2.63
C PRO A 12 3.18 -0.05 1.31
N ASP A 13 3.46 0.94 0.48
CA ASP A 13 3.80 0.78 -0.93
C ASP A 13 5.29 0.59 -1.23
N MET A 14 6.13 0.51 -0.19
CA MET A 14 7.57 0.28 -0.36
C MET A 14 7.93 -1.20 -0.22
N ASP A 15 9.04 -1.58 -0.86
CA ASP A 15 9.67 -2.88 -0.69
C ASP A 15 10.62 -2.84 0.52
N TYR A 16 10.22 -3.49 1.61
CA TYR A 16 10.98 -3.56 2.86
C TYR A 16 11.82 -4.84 3.00
N GLY A 17 11.97 -5.61 1.92
CA GLY A 17 12.67 -6.89 1.91
C GLY A 17 11.75 -8.06 2.27
N GLU A 18 12.33 -9.16 2.72
CA GLU A 18 11.60 -10.42 2.94
C GLU A 18 10.85 -10.49 4.29
N ARG A 19 11.25 -9.66 5.23
CA ARG A 19 10.69 -9.74 6.59
C ARG A 19 9.25 -9.22 6.65
N ASP A 20 8.34 -10.03 7.21
CA ASP A 20 6.92 -9.71 7.38
C ASP A 20 6.18 -9.35 6.09
N THR A 21 6.68 -9.86 4.97
CA THR A 21 6.14 -9.65 3.63
C THR A 21 5.58 -10.91 3.02
N ILE A 22 4.71 -10.74 2.05
CA ILE A 22 4.25 -11.76 1.13
C ILE A 22 4.38 -11.25 -0.30
N PHE A 23 4.50 -12.16 -1.26
CA PHE A 23 4.49 -11.80 -2.66
C PHE A 23 3.04 -11.75 -3.17
N VAL A 24 2.58 -10.54 -3.47
CA VAL A 24 1.29 -10.30 -4.13
C VAL A 24 1.50 -9.46 -5.37
N PRO A 25 0.62 -9.56 -6.37
CA PRO A 25 0.78 -8.78 -7.60
C PRO A 25 0.80 -7.27 -7.34
N PHE A 26 1.67 -6.59 -8.09
CA PHE A 26 1.64 -5.15 -8.31
C PHE A 26 1.95 -4.93 -9.80
N PHE A 27 0.99 -4.39 -10.54
CA PHE A 27 1.02 -4.35 -12.02
C PHE A 27 1.32 -5.73 -12.66
N GLY A 28 0.71 -6.79 -12.11
CA GLY A 28 0.90 -8.15 -12.61
C GLY A 28 2.23 -8.82 -12.23
N VAL A 29 3.14 -8.10 -11.58
CA VAL A 29 4.45 -8.60 -11.15
C VAL A 29 4.42 -8.93 -9.66
N PRO A 30 4.86 -10.12 -9.21
CA PRO A 30 4.97 -10.43 -7.79
C PRO A 30 5.89 -9.42 -7.08
N ALA A 31 5.36 -8.72 -6.10
CA ALA A 31 6.07 -7.71 -5.33
C ALA A 31 6.02 -8.04 -3.84
N ALA A 32 7.18 -7.99 -3.18
CA ALA A 32 7.26 -8.15 -1.73
C ALA A 32 6.48 -7.02 -1.06
N THR A 33 5.43 -7.37 -0.33
CA THR A 33 4.49 -6.42 0.25
C THR A 33 4.26 -6.74 1.72
N ILE A 34 4.42 -5.73 2.58
CA ILE A 34 4.21 -5.88 4.02
C ILE A 34 2.73 -6.15 4.34
N THR A 35 2.50 -7.03 5.29
CA THR A 35 1.15 -7.44 5.71
C THR A 35 0.60 -6.62 6.88
N GLY A 36 1.32 -5.57 7.27
CA GLY A 36 1.05 -4.79 8.48
C GLY A 36 -0.31 -4.11 8.50
N LEU A 37 -0.83 -3.66 7.35
CA LEU A 37 -2.12 -2.96 7.29
C LEU A 37 -3.25 -3.84 7.79
N SER A 38 -3.40 -5.05 7.24
CA SER A 38 -4.43 -6.02 7.66
C SER A 38 -4.29 -6.40 9.14
N ARG A 39 -3.06 -6.69 9.58
CA ARG A 39 -2.77 -7.07 10.96
C ARG A 39 -3.10 -5.94 11.95
N LEU A 40 -2.69 -4.71 11.66
CA LEU A 40 -2.94 -3.55 12.51
C LEU A 40 -4.43 -3.22 12.60
N ALA A 41 -5.13 -3.22 11.46
CA ALA A 41 -6.57 -2.99 11.42
C ALA A 41 -7.32 -4.02 12.26
N ARG A 42 -7.00 -5.31 12.12
CA ARG A 42 -7.59 -6.39 12.90
C ARG A 42 -7.30 -6.27 14.41
N MET A 43 -6.04 -6.02 14.78
CA MET A 43 -5.62 -5.93 16.18
C MET A 43 -6.26 -4.75 16.90
N ALA A 44 -6.49 -3.65 16.19
CA ALA A 44 -7.02 -2.41 16.76
C ALA A 44 -8.53 -2.24 16.56
N ASP A 45 -9.18 -3.13 15.82
CA ASP A 45 -10.58 -2.95 15.34
C ASP A 45 -10.75 -1.59 14.68
N ALA A 46 -9.84 -1.27 13.75
CA ALA A 46 -9.72 0.06 13.17
C ALA A 46 -10.24 0.09 11.74
N ALA A 47 -10.99 1.13 11.41
CA ALA A 47 -11.34 1.45 10.03
C ALA A 47 -10.09 1.91 9.25
N VAL A 48 -10.01 1.51 7.98
CA VAL A 48 -8.94 1.92 7.06
C VAL A 48 -9.50 2.93 6.07
N LEU A 49 -8.91 4.12 6.04
CA LEU A 49 -9.26 5.18 5.11
C LEU A 49 -8.08 5.41 4.16
N PRO A 50 -8.27 5.33 2.84
CA PRO A 50 -7.23 5.69 1.89
C PRO A 50 -7.01 7.20 1.88
N VAL A 51 -5.74 7.59 1.86
CA VAL A 51 -5.33 9.01 1.78
C VAL A 51 -4.36 9.16 0.63
N ILE A 52 -4.74 9.94 -0.37
CA ILE A 52 -3.95 10.18 -1.57
C ILE A 52 -3.57 11.66 -1.64
N THR A 53 -2.28 11.91 -1.77
CA THR A 53 -1.75 13.25 -1.95
C THR A 53 -1.30 13.42 -3.40
N ARG A 54 -1.77 14.48 -4.02
CA ARG A 54 -1.37 14.89 -5.36
C ARG A 54 -0.73 16.26 -5.31
N MET A 55 0.42 16.43 -5.94
CA MET A 55 1.03 17.73 -6.15
C MET A 55 0.32 18.46 -7.31
N LEU A 56 0.02 19.72 -7.13
CA LEU A 56 -0.51 20.57 -8.17
C LEU A 56 0.60 21.07 -9.10
N ASP A 57 0.23 21.35 -10.37
CA ASP A 57 1.17 21.90 -11.33
C ASP A 57 1.77 23.24 -10.86
N ASP A 58 2.98 23.53 -11.36
CA ASP A 58 3.69 24.79 -11.11
C ASP A 58 3.95 25.10 -9.62
N GLY A 59 4.04 24.08 -8.77
CA GLY A 59 4.36 24.26 -7.36
C GLY A 59 3.27 24.96 -6.55
N ARG A 60 2.03 24.99 -7.03
CA ARG A 60 0.89 25.65 -6.36
C ARG A 60 0.41 24.93 -5.10
N GLY A 61 1.07 23.87 -4.69
CA GLY A 61 0.76 23.12 -3.47
C GLY A 61 0.26 21.71 -3.74
N TYR A 62 -0.55 21.19 -2.81
CA TYR A 62 -0.99 19.80 -2.82
C TYR A 62 -2.50 19.72 -2.63
N VAL A 63 -3.09 18.69 -3.20
CA VAL A 63 -4.45 18.25 -2.86
C VAL A 63 -4.33 16.94 -2.09
N VAL A 64 -4.94 16.87 -0.92
CA VAL A 64 -5.07 15.64 -0.13
C VAL A 64 -6.51 15.16 -0.23
N ARG A 65 -6.71 13.95 -0.76
CA ARG A 65 -8.00 13.30 -0.85
C ARG A 65 -8.08 12.19 0.19
N ILE A 66 -9.05 12.27 1.09
CA ILE A 66 -9.36 11.20 2.03
C ILE A 66 -10.60 10.49 1.50
N GLY A 67 -10.46 9.20 1.22
CA GLY A 67 -11.55 8.36 0.74
C GLY A 67 -12.43 7.83 1.86
N ALA A 68 -13.53 7.19 1.48
CA ALA A 68 -14.39 6.48 2.43
C ALA A 68 -13.65 5.30 3.08
N ALA A 69 -14.05 4.94 4.28
CA ALA A 69 -13.53 3.75 4.95
C ALA A 69 -13.80 2.50 4.09
N TRP A 70 -12.83 1.63 4.01
CA TRP A 70 -12.99 0.38 3.30
C TRP A 70 -14.00 -0.52 4.01
N MET A 71 -15.03 -0.91 3.28
CA MET A 71 -15.99 -1.90 3.76
C MET A 71 -15.36 -3.30 3.72
N ASP A 72 -15.74 -4.15 4.68
CA ASP A 72 -15.26 -5.53 4.78
C ASP A 72 -13.72 -5.63 4.80
N PHE A 73 -13.10 -4.72 5.54
CA PHE A 73 -11.65 -4.71 5.74
C PHE A 73 -11.33 -4.51 7.24
N PRO A 74 -10.47 -5.32 7.84
CA PRO A 74 -9.79 -6.47 7.25
C PRO A 74 -10.74 -7.64 6.98
N GLY A 75 -10.52 -8.35 5.86
CA GLY A 75 -11.25 -9.55 5.49
C GLY A 75 -10.73 -10.80 6.22
N GLU A 76 -11.07 -11.99 5.76
CA GLU A 76 -10.63 -13.24 6.38
C GLU A 76 -9.17 -13.58 6.11
N SER A 77 -8.66 -13.19 4.94
CA SER A 77 -7.32 -13.53 4.45
C SER A 77 -6.39 -12.31 4.42
N ILE A 78 -5.27 -12.40 5.13
CA ILE A 78 -4.20 -11.38 5.08
C ILE A 78 -3.67 -11.21 3.64
N ALA A 79 -3.59 -12.30 2.88
CA ALA A 79 -3.13 -12.26 1.50
C ALA A 79 -4.09 -11.48 0.60
N ASP A 80 -5.41 -11.69 0.76
CA ASP A 80 -6.42 -11.00 -0.03
C ASP A 80 -6.51 -9.52 0.37
N ASP A 81 -6.41 -9.20 1.65
CA ASP A 81 -6.31 -7.82 2.14
C ASP A 81 -5.11 -7.09 1.53
N THR A 82 -3.94 -7.76 1.51
CA THR A 82 -2.71 -7.19 0.96
C THR A 82 -2.81 -7.01 -0.56
N ARG A 83 -3.43 -7.97 -1.27
CA ARG A 83 -3.70 -7.85 -2.70
C ARG A 83 -4.67 -6.71 -3.00
N ARG A 84 -5.75 -6.58 -2.22
CA ARG A 84 -6.70 -5.46 -2.34
C ARG A 84 -6.03 -4.11 -2.16
N MET A 85 -5.14 -4.01 -1.19
CA MET A 85 -4.33 -2.81 -0.96
C MET A 85 -3.47 -2.48 -2.18
N ASN A 86 -2.72 -3.45 -2.72
CA ASN A 86 -1.92 -3.23 -3.93
C ASN A 86 -2.77 -2.82 -5.12
N ALA A 87 -3.90 -3.49 -5.36
CA ALA A 87 -4.81 -3.15 -6.46
C ALA A 87 -5.37 -1.72 -6.34
N PHE A 88 -5.66 -1.26 -5.13
CA PHE A 88 -6.05 0.12 -4.89
C PHE A 88 -4.92 1.10 -5.25
N ILE A 89 -3.69 0.83 -4.81
CA ILE A 89 -2.52 1.67 -5.11
C ILE A 89 -2.25 1.69 -6.62
N GLU A 90 -2.34 0.55 -7.31
CA GLU A 90 -2.22 0.46 -8.77
C GLU A 90 -3.20 1.41 -9.48
N GLY A 91 -4.47 1.40 -9.07
CA GLY A 91 -5.48 2.28 -9.64
C GLY A 91 -5.15 3.76 -9.46
N GLU A 92 -4.65 4.15 -8.31
CA GLU A 92 -4.22 5.54 -8.06
C GLU A 92 -2.97 5.91 -8.86
N VAL A 93 -2.00 5.00 -8.97
CA VAL A 93 -0.79 5.20 -9.79
C VAL A 93 -1.14 5.32 -11.27
N GLN A 94 -2.08 4.52 -11.80
CA GLN A 94 -2.53 4.63 -13.20
C GLN A 94 -3.13 6.00 -13.53
N ASN A 95 -3.77 6.65 -12.55
CA ASN A 95 -4.34 7.99 -12.74
C ASN A 95 -3.28 9.09 -12.81
N LEU A 96 -2.12 8.89 -12.17
CA LEU A 96 -1.05 9.88 -12.07
C LEU A 96 0.33 9.23 -11.94
N PRO A 97 0.78 8.47 -12.97
CA PRO A 97 1.97 7.63 -12.86
C PRO A 97 3.26 8.41 -12.64
N GLU A 98 3.33 9.67 -13.09
CA GLU A 98 4.49 10.54 -12.94
C GLU A 98 4.72 11.00 -11.49
N GLN A 99 3.72 10.88 -10.62
CA GLN A 99 3.84 11.24 -9.21
C GLN A 99 4.12 10.05 -8.28
N TYR A 100 4.20 8.84 -8.82
CA TYR A 100 4.62 7.69 -8.04
C TYR A 100 6.15 7.63 -7.94
N LEU A 101 6.66 7.33 -6.74
CA LEU A 101 8.10 7.31 -6.49
C LEU A 101 8.75 6.02 -7.03
N TRP A 102 8.91 5.89 -8.34
CA TRP A 102 9.52 4.73 -9.01
C TRP A 102 10.96 4.45 -8.59
N LEU A 103 11.68 5.45 -8.10
CA LEU A 103 13.07 5.34 -7.66
C LEU A 103 13.27 4.41 -6.45
N HIS A 104 12.23 4.09 -5.69
CA HIS A 104 12.33 3.19 -4.54
C HIS A 104 12.49 1.71 -4.90
N LYS A 105 12.51 1.37 -6.19
CA LYS A 105 12.71 -0.01 -6.69
C LYS A 105 11.69 -0.99 -6.08
N ARG A 106 10.41 -0.80 -6.39
CA ARG A 106 9.28 -1.55 -5.83
C ARG A 106 9.41 -3.08 -5.96
N PHE A 107 10.19 -3.56 -6.90
CA PHE A 107 10.39 -4.99 -7.21
C PHE A 107 11.79 -5.49 -6.92
N LYS A 108 12.55 -4.85 -6.01
CA LYS A 108 13.92 -5.25 -5.72
C LYS A 108 14.01 -6.62 -5.05
N THR A 109 13.04 -6.96 -4.20
CA THR A 109 12.95 -8.27 -3.57
C THR A 109 12.09 -9.18 -4.44
N ARG A 110 12.70 -10.27 -4.91
CA ARG A 110 12.05 -11.22 -5.84
C ARG A 110 11.68 -12.52 -5.14
N PRO A 111 10.64 -13.23 -5.61
CA PRO A 111 10.39 -14.61 -5.19
C PRO A 111 11.65 -15.48 -5.36
N PRO A 112 11.83 -16.52 -4.53
CA PRO A 112 12.95 -17.43 -4.65
C PRO A 112 13.08 -18.00 -6.05
N GLY A 113 14.30 -17.94 -6.63
CA GLY A 113 14.59 -18.42 -7.98
C GLY A 113 14.29 -17.42 -9.11
N GLU A 114 13.67 -16.30 -8.86
CA GLU A 114 13.45 -15.28 -9.86
C GLU A 114 14.64 -14.31 -9.99
N LYS A 115 14.87 -13.84 -11.22
CA LYS A 115 15.97 -12.90 -11.50
C LYS A 115 15.61 -11.48 -11.00
N SER A 116 16.65 -10.71 -10.65
CA SER A 116 16.51 -9.27 -10.39
C SER A 116 15.94 -8.54 -11.61
N LEU A 117 15.13 -7.55 -11.37
CA LEU A 117 14.58 -6.65 -12.39
C LEU A 117 15.39 -5.34 -12.53
N TYR A 118 16.40 -5.15 -11.68
CA TYR A 118 17.24 -3.95 -11.65
C TYR A 118 18.72 -4.29 -11.77
#